data_1d4adc63a3cb4d62a415629214cf0f9e
#
_entry.id   1d4adc63a3cb4d62a415629214cf0f9e
#
_cell.length_a   1.000
_cell.length_b   1.000
_cell.length_c   1.000
_cell.angle_alpha   90.00
_cell.angle_beta   90.00
_cell.angle_gamma   90.00
#
_symmetry.space_group_name_H-M   'P 1'
#
loop_
_entity.id
_entity.type
_entity.pdbx_description
1 polymer ?
#
loop_
_entity_poly.entity_id
_entity_poly.type
_entity_poly.pdbx_seq_one_letter_code
_entity_poly.pdbx_strand_id
1 'polypeptide(L)'
;RKFLVVGLILSSLLMICTGLIPYSHTNPGINVGIIFGLMLLVGWLSGMGWPPCGRIMAHWFSQNERSFKMSVWNTSHTIGSGSLGLLVTAGIAIFAMLGWGDTWRAAFIFPSCVALLLAVFCWWALRDTPQACGLPPIDEYRNDYSAVKAAKGEEQKIPFKKLFVDYIFKNKILWLIALANAFVYLVRYGISDWAPVYLQEMNIMDASQSNLAFSLHNY
;
A
#
# COMPACT_ATOMS: atom_id res chain seq x y z
N ARG A 1 -10.81 -0.43 10.28
CA ARG A 1 -10.68 -1.82 9.85
C ARG A 1 -11.42 -2.07 8.55
N LYS A 2 -12.76 -1.88 8.52
CA LYS A 2 -13.61 -2.17 7.34
C LYS A 2 -13.09 -1.48 6.07
N PHE A 3 -12.77 -0.20 6.16
CA PHE A 3 -12.31 0.60 5.02
C PHE A 3 -11.00 0.05 4.41
N LEU A 4 -10.02 -0.29 5.24
CA LEU A 4 -8.75 -0.89 4.81
C LEU A 4 -8.98 -2.24 4.11
N VAL A 5 -9.76 -3.13 4.74
CA VAL A 5 -9.99 -4.47 4.20
C VAL A 5 -10.78 -4.43 2.90
N VAL A 6 -11.81 -3.58 2.82
CA VAL A 6 -12.58 -3.40 1.57
C VAL A 6 -11.68 -2.88 0.44
N GLY A 7 -10.83 -1.87 0.72
CA GLY A 7 -9.85 -1.39 -0.27
C GLY A 7 -8.91 -2.49 -0.74
N LEU A 8 -8.40 -3.31 0.18
CA LEU A 8 -7.50 -4.42 -0.15
C LEU A 8 -8.19 -5.52 -0.96
N ILE A 9 -9.43 -5.90 -0.62
CA ILE A 9 -10.21 -6.88 -1.37
C ILE A 9 -10.49 -6.36 -2.80
N LEU A 10 -11.00 -5.15 -2.92
CA LEU A 10 -11.36 -4.59 -4.23
C LEU A 10 -10.13 -4.42 -5.13
N SER A 11 -9.02 -3.91 -4.61
CA SER A 11 -7.78 -3.79 -5.38
C SER A 11 -7.24 -5.15 -5.82
N SER A 12 -7.27 -6.16 -4.94
CA SER A 12 -6.85 -7.52 -5.28
C SER A 12 -7.74 -8.16 -6.34
N LEU A 13 -9.06 -7.97 -6.26
CA LEU A 13 -9.99 -8.48 -7.27
C LEU A 13 -9.75 -7.82 -8.63
N LEU A 14 -9.52 -6.50 -8.68
CA LEU A 14 -9.18 -5.81 -9.93
C LEU A 14 -7.87 -6.32 -10.54
N MET A 15 -6.87 -6.59 -9.71
CA MET A 15 -5.60 -7.17 -10.18
C MET A 15 -5.80 -8.59 -10.75
N ILE A 16 -6.63 -9.43 -10.10
CA ILE A 16 -7.01 -10.75 -10.64
C ILE A 16 -7.74 -10.58 -11.97
N CYS A 17 -8.70 -9.64 -12.04
CA CYS A 17 -9.39 -9.34 -13.30
C CYS A 17 -8.40 -8.95 -14.39
N THR A 18 -7.39 -8.13 -14.08
CA THR A 18 -6.34 -7.76 -15.04
C THR A 18 -5.62 -9.00 -15.60
N GLY A 19 -5.31 -9.97 -14.74
CA GLY A 19 -4.68 -11.23 -15.17
C GLY A 19 -5.60 -12.17 -15.95
N LEU A 20 -6.92 -12.09 -15.76
CA LEU A 20 -7.89 -13.01 -16.39
C LEU A 20 -8.47 -12.48 -17.72
N ILE A 21 -8.39 -11.19 -18.00
CA ILE A 21 -8.95 -10.61 -19.23
C ILE A 21 -8.26 -11.20 -20.47
N PRO A 22 -9.03 -11.71 -21.46
CA PRO A 22 -8.47 -12.10 -22.73
C PRO A 22 -8.11 -10.84 -23.54
N TYR A 23 -6.82 -10.60 -23.73
CA TYR A 23 -6.35 -9.47 -24.52
C TYR A 23 -6.46 -9.74 -26.01
N SER A 24 -6.93 -8.75 -26.76
CA SER A 24 -7.09 -8.85 -28.21
C SER A 24 -5.74 -8.69 -28.90
N HIS A 25 -5.40 -9.65 -29.75
CA HIS A 25 -4.22 -9.55 -30.63
C HIS A 25 -4.43 -8.57 -31.80
N THR A 26 -5.69 -8.28 -32.14
CA THR A 26 -6.05 -7.45 -33.31
C THR A 26 -5.98 -5.94 -33.01
N ASN A 27 -6.28 -5.53 -31.80
CA ASN A 27 -6.36 -4.12 -31.39
C ASN A 27 -5.59 -3.84 -30.11
N PRO A 28 -4.26 -3.65 -30.16
CA PRO A 28 -3.45 -3.41 -28.96
C PRO A 28 -3.84 -2.13 -28.19
N GLY A 29 -4.42 -1.13 -28.88
CA GLY A 29 -4.88 0.11 -28.24
C GLY A 29 -6.02 -0.12 -27.24
N ILE A 30 -6.92 -1.07 -27.52
CA ILE A 30 -8.00 -1.43 -26.59
C ILE A 30 -7.41 -2.07 -25.32
N ASN A 31 -6.43 -2.93 -25.47
CA ASN A 31 -5.75 -3.57 -24.33
C ASN A 31 -5.11 -2.53 -23.41
N VAL A 32 -4.40 -1.56 -23.98
CA VAL A 32 -3.79 -0.45 -23.23
C VAL A 32 -4.84 0.35 -22.48
N GLY A 33 -5.97 0.66 -23.12
CA GLY A 33 -7.08 1.37 -22.48
C GLY A 33 -7.70 0.61 -21.30
N ILE A 34 -7.88 -0.71 -21.45
CA ILE A 34 -8.42 -1.56 -20.37
C ILE A 34 -7.43 -1.62 -19.21
N ILE A 35 -6.15 -1.89 -19.48
CA ILE A 35 -5.11 -1.97 -18.43
C ILE A 35 -5.01 -0.62 -17.73
N PHE A 36 -4.99 0.49 -18.47
CA PHE A 36 -4.91 1.82 -17.88
C PHE A 36 -6.10 2.10 -16.95
N GLY A 37 -7.33 1.79 -17.37
CA GLY A 37 -8.52 1.98 -16.55
C GLY A 37 -8.49 1.13 -15.28
N LEU A 38 -8.09 -0.14 -15.37
CA LEU A 38 -7.96 -1.04 -14.23
C LEU A 38 -6.87 -0.57 -13.27
N MET A 39 -5.69 -0.18 -13.77
CA MET A 39 -4.59 0.31 -12.95
C MET A 39 -4.94 1.64 -12.24
N LEU A 40 -5.68 2.52 -12.90
CA LEU A 40 -6.19 3.74 -12.30
C LEU A 40 -7.13 3.43 -11.12
N LEU A 41 -8.04 2.47 -11.27
CA LEU A 41 -8.92 2.02 -10.20
C LEU A 41 -8.14 1.36 -9.06
N VAL A 42 -7.17 0.50 -9.37
CA VAL A 42 -6.29 -0.12 -8.36
C VAL A 42 -5.53 0.96 -7.59
N GLY A 43 -4.95 1.96 -8.27
CA GLY A 43 -4.26 3.07 -7.62
C GLY A 43 -5.17 3.87 -6.70
N TRP A 44 -6.40 4.14 -7.11
CA TRP A 44 -7.40 4.80 -6.28
C TRP A 44 -7.73 4.00 -5.00
N LEU A 45 -8.02 2.71 -5.16
CA LEU A 45 -8.39 1.83 -4.05
C LEU A 45 -7.23 1.55 -3.10
N SER A 46 -6.00 1.45 -3.59
CA SER A 46 -4.81 1.24 -2.75
C SER A 46 -4.53 2.43 -1.83
N GLY A 47 -4.94 3.65 -2.23
CA GLY A 47 -4.93 4.83 -1.37
C GLY A 47 -5.78 4.69 -0.10
N MET A 48 -6.73 3.76 -0.07
CA MET A 48 -7.57 3.48 1.12
C MET A 48 -6.81 2.80 2.27
N GLY A 49 -5.57 2.34 2.06
CA GLY A 49 -4.78 1.64 3.07
C GLY A 49 -4.17 2.55 4.13
N TRP A 50 -3.59 3.68 3.75
CA TRP A 50 -2.80 4.54 4.63
C TRP A 50 -3.58 5.23 5.76
N PRO A 51 -4.72 5.90 5.50
CA PRO A 51 -5.44 6.62 6.54
C PRO A 51 -5.92 5.72 7.69
N PRO A 52 -6.47 4.51 7.44
CA PRO A 52 -6.85 3.59 8.51
C PRO A 52 -5.67 3.10 9.35
N CYS A 53 -4.51 2.85 8.73
CA CYS A 53 -3.30 2.45 9.45
C CYS A 53 -2.85 3.55 10.42
N GLY A 54 -2.78 4.80 9.95
CA GLY A 54 -2.44 5.94 10.80
C GLY A 54 -3.41 6.09 11.97
N ARG A 55 -4.71 5.88 11.75
CA ARG A 55 -5.72 5.92 12.81
C ARG A 55 -5.53 4.79 13.82
N ILE A 56 -5.31 3.56 13.38
CA ILE A 56 -5.05 2.41 14.27
C ILE A 56 -3.82 2.70 15.14
N MET A 57 -2.74 3.16 14.52
CA MET A 57 -1.51 3.51 15.25
C MET A 57 -1.75 4.62 16.30
N ALA A 58 -2.58 5.61 15.97
CA ALA A 58 -2.91 6.70 16.89
C ALA A 58 -3.70 6.22 18.11
N HIS A 59 -4.55 5.21 17.96
CA HIS A 59 -5.38 4.68 19.06
C HIS A 59 -4.70 3.57 19.88
N TRP A 60 -3.75 2.82 19.30
CA TRP A 60 -3.09 1.71 19.96
C TRP A 60 -1.76 2.06 20.63
N PHE A 61 -1.16 3.21 20.26
CA PHE A 61 0.14 3.60 20.79
C PHE A 61 0.08 5.02 21.38
N SER A 62 0.65 5.17 22.58
CA SER A 62 0.77 6.46 23.25
C SER A 62 1.64 7.44 22.45
N GLN A 63 1.53 8.73 22.74
CA GLN A 63 2.25 9.77 22.01
C GLN A 63 3.77 9.62 22.08
N ASN A 64 4.29 9.13 23.23
CA ASN A 64 5.71 8.97 23.47
C ASN A 64 6.35 7.82 22.67
N GLU A 65 5.62 6.73 22.39
CA GLU A 65 6.12 5.56 21.66
C GLU A 65 5.67 5.51 20.19
N ARG A 66 4.71 6.35 19.81
CA ARG A 66 4.09 6.33 18.48
C ARG A 66 5.09 6.53 17.35
N SER A 67 6.04 7.46 17.50
CA SER A 67 7.05 7.74 16.48
C SER A 67 7.92 6.51 16.19
N PHE A 68 8.38 5.81 17.22
CA PHE A 68 9.16 4.58 17.06
C PHE A 68 8.33 3.47 16.39
N LYS A 69 7.09 3.25 16.86
CA LYS A 69 6.19 2.24 16.29
C LYS A 69 5.81 2.54 14.84
N MET A 70 5.63 3.81 14.50
CA MET A 70 5.39 4.25 13.13
C MET A 70 6.60 3.99 12.23
N SER A 71 7.82 4.18 12.71
CA SER A 71 9.04 3.87 11.97
C SER A 71 9.16 2.37 11.68
N VAL A 72 8.91 1.53 12.68
CA VAL A 72 8.88 0.06 12.51
C VAL A 72 7.78 -0.35 11.52
N TRP A 73 6.59 0.23 11.64
CA TRP A 73 5.50 -0.04 10.69
C TRP A 73 5.87 0.39 9.26
N ASN A 74 6.55 1.53 9.09
CA ASN A 74 6.96 1.99 7.77
C ASN A 74 7.94 1.02 7.07
N THR A 75 8.74 0.26 7.82
CA THR A 75 9.60 -0.79 7.26
C THR A 75 8.80 -1.88 6.54
N SER A 76 7.54 -2.11 6.91
CA SER A 76 6.66 -3.07 6.24
C SER A 76 6.44 -2.75 4.76
N HIS A 77 6.48 -1.47 4.38
CA HIS A 77 6.36 -1.04 2.99
C HIS A 77 7.57 -1.51 2.16
N THR A 78 8.77 -1.36 2.70
CA THR A 78 10.02 -1.82 2.05
C THR A 78 10.06 -3.34 1.94
N ILE A 79 9.74 -4.06 3.03
CA ILE A 79 9.65 -5.53 3.04
C ILE A 79 8.59 -6.00 2.03
N GLY A 80 7.43 -5.35 1.99
CA GLY A 80 6.36 -5.69 1.06
C GLY A 80 6.76 -5.53 -0.39
N SER A 81 7.41 -4.43 -0.75
CA SER A 81 7.87 -4.20 -2.13
C SER A 81 9.00 -5.17 -2.54
N GLY A 82 9.93 -5.47 -1.64
CA GLY A 82 10.95 -6.49 -1.88
C GLY A 82 10.35 -7.90 -2.06
N SER A 83 9.36 -8.25 -1.24
CA SER A 83 8.68 -9.55 -1.32
C SER A 83 7.85 -9.73 -2.60
N LEU A 84 7.43 -8.65 -3.25
CA LEU A 84 6.61 -8.71 -4.47
C LEU A 84 7.34 -9.46 -5.59
N GLY A 85 8.61 -9.16 -5.83
CA GLY A 85 9.38 -9.86 -6.87
C GLY A 85 9.51 -11.37 -6.61
N LEU A 86 9.67 -11.77 -5.34
CA LEU A 86 9.68 -13.17 -4.95
C LEU A 86 8.33 -13.85 -5.17
N LEU A 87 7.22 -13.17 -4.83
CA LEU A 87 5.87 -13.67 -5.06
C LEU A 87 5.57 -13.84 -6.56
N VAL A 88 5.98 -12.88 -7.38
CA VAL A 88 5.84 -12.97 -8.84
C VAL A 88 6.60 -14.16 -9.39
N THR A 89 7.86 -14.34 -9.00
CA THR A 89 8.69 -15.46 -9.43
C THR A 89 8.10 -16.81 -9.00
N ALA A 90 7.65 -16.90 -7.75
CA ALA A 90 6.96 -18.10 -7.24
C ALA A 90 5.66 -18.38 -8.01
N GLY A 91 4.87 -17.35 -8.29
CA GLY A 91 3.65 -17.47 -9.10
C GLY A 91 3.92 -17.99 -10.50
N ILE A 92 4.92 -17.47 -11.18
CA ILE A 92 5.34 -17.95 -12.52
C ILE A 92 5.76 -19.41 -12.47
N ALA A 93 6.55 -19.81 -11.48
CA ALA A 93 6.99 -21.20 -11.32
C ALA A 93 5.81 -22.15 -11.07
N ILE A 94 4.86 -21.78 -10.20
CA ILE A 94 3.66 -22.57 -9.91
C ILE A 94 2.77 -22.72 -11.15
N PHE A 95 2.53 -21.64 -11.89
CA PHE A 95 1.70 -21.67 -13.09
C PHE A 95 2.35 -22.49 -14.22
N ALA A 96 3.68 -22.42 -14.35
CA ALA A 96 4.42 -23.27 -15.28
C ALA A 96 4.29 -24.75 -14.93
N MET A 97 4.37 -25.12 -13.63
CA MET A 97 4.15 -26.50 -13.17
C MET A 97 2.72 -27.00 -13.43
N LEU A 98 1.74 -26.10 -13.42
CA LEU A 98 0.34 -26.42 -13.71
C LEU A 98 0.03 -26.47 -15.21
N GLY A 99 1.02 -26.23 -16.08
CA GLY A 99 0.85 -26.25 -17.53
C GLY A 99 0.14 -25.01 -18.11
N TRP A 100 0.05 -23.92 -17.34
CA TRP A 100 -0.50 -22.67 -17.83
C TRP A 100 0.62 -21.89 -18.54
N GLY A 101 0.49 -21.76 -19.87
CA GLY A 101 1.53 -21.16 -20.72
C GLY A 101 1.72 -19.65 -20.54
N ASP A 102 0.72 -18.94 -20.01
CA ASP A 102 0.71 -17.47 -19.87
C ASP A 102 1.40 -17.03 -18.58
N THR A 103 2.71 -17.01 -18.55
CA THR A 103 3.51 -16.67 -17.35
C THR A 103 3.27 -15.25 -16.81
N TRP A 104 3.01 -14.28 -17.68
CA TRP A 104 2.73 -12.89 -17.26
C TRP A 104 1.43 -12.75 -16.43
N ARG A 105 0.42 -13.60 -16.70
CA ARG A 105 -0.84 -13.63 -15.93
C ARG A 105 -0.61 -14.03 -14.48
N ALA A 106 0.33 -14.95 -14.26
CA ALA A 106 0.71 -15.39 -12.92
C ALA A 106 1.23 -14.23 -12.06
N ALA A 107 1.92 -13.25 -12.67
CA ALA A 107 2.44 -12.06 -11.98
C ALA A 107 1.34 -11.19 -11.37
N PHE A 108 0.14 -11.20 -11.94
CA PHE A 108 -1.02 -10.48 -11.41
C PHE A 108 -1.87 -11.34 -10.47
N ILE A 109 -2.12 -12.60 -10.85
CA ILE A 109 -3.06 -13.47 -10.13
C ILE A 109 -2.48 -13.95 -8.81
N PHE A 110 -1.25 -14.48 -8.78
CA PHE A 110 -0.69 -15.09 -7.59
C PHE A 110 -0.49 -14.12 -6.43
N PRO A 111 0.17 -12.96 -6.59
CA PRO A 111 0.30 -11.99 -5.50
C PRO A 111 -1.06 -11.47 -5.01
N SER A 112 -2.04 -11.34 -5.91
CA SER A 112 -3.38 -10.89 -5.55
C SER A 112 -4.16 -11.92 -4.75
N CYS A 113 -3.98 -13.22 -5.02
CA CYS A 113 -4.53 -14.29 -4.18
C CYS A 113 -3.94 -14.24 -2.76
N VAL A 114 -2.63 -14.03 -2.65
CA VAL A 114 -1.98 -13.84 -1.34
C VAL A 114 -2.54 -12.61 -0.62
N ALA A 115 -2.73 -11.49 -1.35
CA ALA A 115 -3.33 -10.28 -0.79
C ALA A 115 -4.77 -10.50 -0.31
N LEU A 116 -5.58 -11.30 -1.00
CA LEU A 116 -6.92 -11.69 -0.53
C LEU A 116 -6.87 -12.51 0.76
N LEU A 117 -5.96 -13.46 0.88
CA LEU A 117 -5.76 -14.22 2.12
C LEU A 117 -5.36 -13.29 3.27
N LEU A 118 -4.46 -12.35 3.01
CA LEU A 118 -4.09 -11.33 4.00
C LEU A 118 -5.26 -10.39 4.34
N ALA A 119 -6.15 -10.08 3.40
CA ALA A 119 -7.34 -9.29 3.66
C ALA A 119 -8.28 -10.00 4.64
N VAL A 120 -8.49 -11.32 4.46
CA VAL A 120 -9.27 -12.15 5.40
C VAL A 120 -8.61 -12.19 6.77
N PHE A 121 -7.29 -12.38 6.82
CA PHE A 121 -6.53 -12.33 8.07
C PHE A 121 -6.67 -10.96 8.77
N CYS A 122 -6.52 -9.86 8.03
CA CYS A 122 -6.72 -8.51 8.56
C CYS A 122 -8.15 -8.27 9.07
N TRP A 123 -9.15 -8.82 8.38
CA TRP A 123 -10.53 -8.74 8.85
C TRP A 123 -10.72 -9.40 10.21
N TRP A 124 -10.08 -10.53 10.42
CA TRP A 124 -10.17 -11.28 11.67
C TRP A 124 -9.27 -10.66 12.77
N ALA A 125 -8.03 -10.34 12.48
CA ALA A 125 -7.03 -9.95 13.47
C ALA A 125 -7.09 -8.47 13.86
N LEU A 126 -7.37 -7.55 12.92
CA LEU A 126 -7.33 -6.11 13.20
C LEU A 126 -8.53 -5.63 14.03
N ARG A 127 -8.23 -4.71 14.96
CA ARG A 127 -9.22 -3.95 15.72
C ARG A 127 -8.88 -2.46 15.61
N ASP A 128 -9.90 -1.62 15.45
CA ASP A 128 -9.70 -0.18 15.22
C ASP A 128 -9.17 0.55 16.45
N THR A 129 -9.67 0.16 17.63
CA THR A 129 -9.36 0.83 18.89
C THR A 129 -9.31 -0.19 20.04
N PRO A 130 -8.56 0.09 21.14
CA PRO A 130 -8.58 -0.74 22.33
C PRO A 130 -9.97 -0.90 22.94
N GLN A 131 -10.80 0.16 22.90
CA GLN A 131 -12.16 0.15 23.41
C GLN A 131 -13.05 -0.87 22.68
N ALA A 132 -12.79 -1.14 21.40
CA ALA A 132 -13.48 -2.19 20.66
C ALA A 132 -13.20 -3.61 21.20
N CYS A 133 -12.18 -3.76 22.04
CA CYS A 133 -11.80 -4.99 22.74
C CYS A 133 -12.16 -4.95 24.24
N GLY A 134 -12.89 -3.94 24.71
CA GLY A 134 -13.20 -3.75 26.12
C GLY A 134 -12.04 -3.25 26.96
N LEU A 135 -10.97 -2.73 26.33
CA LEU A 135 -9.80 -2.18 27.01
C LEU A 135 -9.93 -0.65 27.19
N PRO A 136 -9.32 -0.06 28.22
CA PRO A 136 -9.29 1.39 28.37
C PRO A 136 -8.52 2.08 27.24
N PRO A 137 -8.72 3.37 27.01
CA PRO A 137 -7.91 4.15 26.09
C PRO A 137 -6.42 4.04 26.42
N ILE A 138 -5.55 4.06 25.40
CA ILE A 138 -4.11 3.87 25.61
C ILE A 138 -3.49 4.95 26.49
N ASP A 139 -4.00 6.19 26.40
CA ASP A 139 -3.51 7.33 27.19
C ASP A 139 -3.81 7.14 28.69
N GLU A 140 -4.95 6.54 29.02
CA GLU A 140 -5.32 6.17 30.38
C GLU A 140 -4.48 5.00 30.89
N TYR A 141 -4.32 3.96 30.08
CA TYR A 141 -3.53 2.76 30.42
C TYR A 141 -2.06 3.09 30.67
N ARG A 142 -1.49 4.03 29.89
CA ARG A 142 -0.09 4.44 29.99
C ARG A 142 0.15 5.61 30.96
N ASN A 143 -0.90 6.15 31.59
CA ASN A 143 -0.83 7.35 32.44
C ASN A 143 -0.19 8.56 31.71
N ASP A 144 -0.45 8.71 30.42
CA ASP A 144 0.07 9.80 29.59
C ASP A 144 -0.84 11.03 29.70
N TYR A 145 -0.84 11.63 30.91
CA TYR A 145 -1.73 12.72 31.29
C TYR A 145 -1.53 14.02 30.48
N SER A 146 -0.39 14.20 29.85
CA SER A 146 -0.13 15.33 28.95
C SER A 146 -1.03 15.29 27.70
N ALA A 147 -1.23 14.10 27.15
CA ALA A 147 -2.15 13.88 26.02
C ALA A 147 -3.62 13.98 26.44
N VAL A 148 -3.96 13.51 27.66
CA VAL A 148 -5.33 13.58 28.19
C VAL A 148 -5.78 15.02 28.44
N LYS A 149 -4.89 15.94 28.86
CA LYS A 149 -5.22 17.37 28.97
C LYS A 149 -5.48 18.03 27.60
N ALA A 150 -4.74 17.63 26.57
CA ALA A 150 -4.97 18.11 25.21
C ALA A 150 -6.26 17.51 24.58
N ALA A 151 -6.60 16.27 24.94
CA ALA A 151 -7.80 15.60 24.43
C ALA A 151 -9.10 16.01 25.16
N LYS A 152 -9.01 16.51 26.40
CA LYS A 152 -10.18 17.07 27.15
C LYS A 152 -10.57 18.49 26.74
N GLY A 153 -9.76 19.17 25.93
CA GLY A 153 -10.23 20.29 25.13
C GLY A 153 -11.23 19.73 24.13
N GLU A 154 -12.51 20.08 24.28
CA GLU A 154 -13.65 19.66 23.47
C GLU A 154 -13.21 19.29 22.05
N GLU A 155 -13.55 18.09 21.57
CA GLU A 155 -13.50 17.76 20.15
C GLU A 155 -14.40 18.75 19.40
N GLN A 156 -13.89 19.96 19.19
CA GLN A 156 -14.56 20.93 18.33
C GLN A 156 -14.61 20.27 16.96
N LYS A 157 -15.79 19.86 16.56
CA LYS A 157 -16.07 19.39 15.20
C LYS A 157 -15.80 20.55 14.25
N ILE A 158 -14.52 20.70 13.89
CA ILE A 158 -14.09 21.71 12.92
C ILE A 158 -14.75 21.34 11.60
N PRO A 159 -15.52 22.22 10.97
CA PRO A 159 -16.14 21.92 9.69
C PRO A 159 -15.05 21.59 8.67
N PHE A 160 -15.26 20.54 7.88
CA PHE A 160 -14.29 19.99 6.91
C PHE A 160 -13.67 21.07 6.02
N LYS A 161 -14.48 22.03 5.55
CA LYS A 161 -14.02 23.16 4.73
C LYS A 161 -12.99 24.03 5.45
N LYS A 162 -13.19 24.32 6.73
CA LYS A 162 -12.26 25.11 7.54
C LYS A 162 -10.96 24.33 7.80
N LEU A 163 -11.07 23.04 8.10
CA LEU A 163 -9.92 22.16 8.26
C LEU A 163 -9.07 22.14 6.98
N PHE A 164 -9.70 21.94 5.81
CA PHE A 164 -9.00 21.81 4.55
C PHE A 164 -8.35 23.12 4.09
N VAL A 165 -9.09 24.24 4.16
CA VAL A 165 -8.60 25.55 3.68
C VAL A 165 -7.59 26.18 4.63
N ASP A 166 -7.92 26.28 5.92
CA ASP A 166 -7.10 27.04 6.86
C ASP A 166 -5.89 26.25 7.39
N TYR A 167 -6.04 24.95 7.62
CA TYR A 167 -4.96 24.13 8.20
C TYR A 167 -4.10 23.43 7.15
N ILE A 168 -4.64 23.11 5.96
CA ILE A 168 -3.87 22.43 4.92
C ILE A 168 -3.42 23.40 3.84
N PHE A 169 -4.34 24.04 3.10
CA PHE A 169 -3.97 24.87 1.96
C PHE A 169 -3.20 26.14 2.32
N LYS A 170 -3.49 26.79 3.43
CA LYS A 170 -2.76 28.00 3.86
C LYS A 170 -1.42 27.70 4.54
N ASN A 171 -1.15 26.47 4.88
CA ASN A 171 0.07 26.11 5.61
C ASN A 171 1.26 25.92 4.64
N LYS A 172 2.12 26.93 4.57
CA LYS A 172 3.31 26.95 3.71
C LYS A 172 4.28 25.80 4.02
N ILE A 173 4.38 25.37 5.28
CA ILE A 173 5.28 24.29 5.70
C ILE A 173 4.80 22.97 5.11
N LEU A 174 3.48 22.70 5.11
CA LEU A 174 2.91 21.50 4.48
C LEU A 174 3.20 21.46 2.97
N TRP A 175 3.11 22.61 2.28
CA TRP A 175 3.45 22.69 0.87
C TRP A 175 4.93 22.41 0.60
N LEU A 176 5.82 22.94 1.44
CA LEU A 176 7.25 22.67 1.32
C LEU A 176 7.57 21.19 1.53
N ILE A 177 6.96 20.56 2.54
CA ILE A 177 7.09 19.12 2.79
C ILE A 177 6.52 18.30 1.63
N ALA A 178 5.36 18.69 1.09
CA ALA A 178 4.75 18.01 -0.04
C ALA A 178 5.64 18.10 -1.30
N LEU A 179 6.22 19.25 -1.56
CA LEU A 179 7.14 19.46 -2.67
C LEU A 179 8.43 18.64 -2.51
N ALA A 180 9.02 18.65 -1.31
CA ALA A 180 10.19 17.82 -1.00
C ALA A 180 9.90 16.33 -1.21
N ASN A 181 8.75 15.85 -0.71
CA ASN A 181 8.30 14.48 -0.94
C ASN A 181 8.10 14.16 -2.42
N ALA A 182 7.53 15.08 -3.21
CA ALA A 182 7.34 14.87 -4.64
C ALA A 182 8.68 14.57 -5.35
N PHE A 183 9.74 15.32 -5.04
CA PHE A 183 11.07 15.06 -5.60
C PHE A 183 11.69 13.74 -5.12
N VAL A 184 11.57 13.44 -3.84
CA VAL A 184 12.05 12.16 -3.28
C VAL A 184 11.36 10.98 -3.96
N TYR A 185 10.04 11.03 -4.08
CA TYR A 185 9.27 9.96 -4.72
C TYR A 185 9.51 9.87 -6.23
N LEU A 186 9.71 10.99 -6.91
CA LEU A 186 10.06 11.00 -8.34
C LEU A 186 11.35 10.21 -8.60
N VAL A 187 12.39 10.47 -7.80
CA VAL A 187 13.67 9.73 -7.93
C VAL A 187 13.48 8.26 -7.53
N ARG A 188 12.83 8.00 -6.39
CA ARG A 188 12.65 6.65 -5.86
C ARG A 188 11.86 5.76 -6.83
N TYR A 189 10.68 6.19 -7.26
CA TYR A 189 9.86 5.40 -8.18
C TYR A 189 10.42 5.37 -9.59
N GLY A 190 11.03 6.47 -10.06
CA GLY A 190 11.71 6.47 -11.35
C GLY A 190 12.78 5.39 -11.45
N ILE A 191 13.61 5.23 -10.42
CA ILE A 191 14.61 4.16 -10.39
C ILE A 191 13.94 2.79 -10.22
N SER A 192 13.03 2.64 -9.24
CA SER A 192 12.41 1.35 -8.94
C SER A 192 11.61 0.77 -10.11
N ASP A 193 10.88 1.62 -10.84
CA ASP A 193 9.99 1.16 -11.91
C ASP A 193 10.75 0.91 -13.22
N TRP A 194 11.78 1.72 -13.51
CA TRP A 194 12.49 1.66 -14.80
C TRP A 194 13.77 0.84 -14.77
N ALA A 195 14.42 0.67 -13.62
CA ALA A 195 15.67 -0.11 -13.54
C ALA A 195 15.52 -1.57 -14.02
N PRO A 196 14.45 -2.33 -13.66
CA PRO A 196 14.28 -3.68 -14.18
C PRO A 196 14.13 -3.74 -15.70
N VAL A 197 13.36 -2.79 -16.27
CA VAL A 197 13.15 -2.70 -17.73
C VAL A 197 14.46 -2.36 -18.43
N TYR A 198 15.19 -1.37 -17.91
CA TYR A 198 16.49 -0.97 -18.43
C TYR A 198 17.51 -2.13 -18.45
N LEU A 199 17.60 -2.89 -17.36
CA LEU A 199 18.51 -4.03 -17.25
C LEU A 199 18.17 -5.15 -18.27
N GLN A 200 16.88 -5.35 -18.54
CA GLN A 200 16.42 -6.31 -19.54
C GLN A 200 16.71 -5.84 -20.98
N GLU A 201 16.41 -4.59 -21.31
CA GLU A 201 16.62 -4.05 -22.64
C GLU A 201 18.11 -3.96 -23.02
N MET A 202 18.97 -3.68 -22.04
CA MET A 202 20.42 -3.70 -22.24
C MET A 202 21.04 -5.09 -22.30
N ASN A 203 20.21 -6.17 -22.21
CA ASN A 203 20.63 -7.58 -22.17
C ASN A 203 21.66 -7.89 -21.07
N ILE A 204 21.64 -7.14 -19.96
CA ILE A 204 22.53 -7.35 -18.83
C ILE A 204 22.01 -8.50 -17.95
N MET A 205 20.68 -8.62 -17.83
CA MET A 205 20.01 -9.62 -16.98
C MET A 205 18.76 -10.16 -17.66
N ASP A 206 18.47 -11.44 -17.41
CA ASP A 206 17.18 -12.05 -17.76
C ASP A 206 16.05 -11.51 -16.87
N ALA A 207 14.80 -11.73 -17.27
CA ALA A 207 13.62 -11.26 -16.55
C ALA A 207 13.57 -11.77 -15.09
N SER A 208 13.99 -13.02 -14.82
CA SER A 208 14.06 -13.60 -13.48
C SER A 208 15.15 -12.95 -12.62
N GLN A 209 16.30 -12.72 -13.21
CA GLN A 209 17.44 -12.05 -12.54
C GLN A 209 17.12 -10.58 -12.24
N SER A 210 16.45 -9.89 -13.16
CA SER A 210 16.02 -8.51 -13.01
C SER A 210 15.00 -8.37 -11.86
N ASN A 211 14.03 -9.29 -11.77
CA ASN A 211 13.07 -9.32 -10.66
C ASN A 211 13.73 -9.61 -9.31
N LEU A 212 14.73 -10.50 -9.29
CA LEU A 212 15.50 -10.79 -8.10
C LEU A 212 16.35 -9.58 -7.68
N ALA A 213 17.01 -8.92 -8.62
CA ALA A 213 17.77 -7.70 -8.37
C ALA A 213 16.89 -6.58 -7.82
N PHE A 214 15.68 -6.41 -8.38
CA PHE A 214 14.68 -5.48 -7.85
C PHE A 214 14.27 -5.82 -6.41
N SER A 215 14.03 -7.08 -6.12
CA SER A 215 13.71 -7.53 -4.76
C SER A 215 14.84 -7.20 -3.79
N LEU A 216 16.09 -7.53 -4.14
CA LEU A 216 17.26 -7.27 -3.31
C LEU A 216 17.53 -5.77 -3.10
N HIS A 217 17.24 -4.93 -4.10
CA HIS A 217 17.38 -3.48 -3.98
C HIS A 217 16.41 -2.87 -2.95
N ASN A 218 15.25 -3.51 -2.76
CA ASN A 218 14.23 -3.03 -1.82
C ASN A 218 14.43 -3.54 -0.38
N TYR A 219 15.39 -4.43 -0.11
CA TYR A 219 15.78 -4.85 1.24
C TYR A 219 17.01 -4.08 1.72
#